data_ed7c2c57bafd122c6ab364b9aa696788
#
_entry.id   ed7c2c57bafd122c6ab364b9aa696788
#
_cell.length_a   1.000
_cell.length_b   1.000
_cell.length_c   1.000
_cell.angle_alpha   90.00
_cell.angle_beta   90.00
_cell.angle_gamma   90.00
#
_symmetry.space_group_name_H-M   'P 1'
#
loop_
_entity.id
_entity.type
_entity.pdbx_description
1 polymer ?
#
loop_
_entity_poly.entity_id
_entity_poly.type
_entity_poly.pdbx_seq_one_letter_code
_entity_poly.pdbx_strand_id
1 'polypeptide(L)'
;MTDPSGVLTTQQVARMLGLSTTTVQKMVANGELDAWVTSGGHRRIFRSAVEKMMPNRASTLDGSTSGALRVLLAEDDPLQVAYFQALVKRCTHPVTLTVVGDGSQALIQIERQRPDVVVTDLMMQPFDGYHLVKALATEAAYQSIAVLVVSAKSPSEARHDGELPAWVTVYQKPLQAERMLGHLDALGGRIARGV
;
A
#
# COMPACT_ATOMS: atom_id res chain seq x y z
N MET A 1 5.78 -29.29 5.42
CA MET A 1 5.62 -30.10 4.21
C MET A 1 5.50 -29.14 3.04
N THR A 2 6.57 -28.95 2.29
CA THR A 2 6.61 -28.11 1.07
C THR A 2 6.13 -28.95 -0.09
N ASP A 3 5.02 -28.52 -0.70
CA ASP A 3 4.46 -29.15 -1.90
C ASP A 3 5.40 -28.92 -3.10
N PRO A 4 5.90 -29.98 -3.77
CA PRO A 4 6.83 -29.87 -4.89
C PRO A 4 6.18 -29.38 -6.20
N SER A 5 4.88 -29.14 -6.23
CA SER A 5 4.12 -28.88 -7.47
C SER A 5 4.20 -27.44 -7.99
N GLY A 6 4.92 -26.53 -7.32
CA GLY A 6 5.04 -25.13 -7.76
C GLY A 6 3.74 -24.31 -7.72
N VAL A 7 2.68 -24.84 -7.10
CA VAL A 7 1.36 -24.20 -6.98
C VAL A 7 0.88 -24.14 -5.55
N LEU A 8 0.08 -23.11 -5.26
CA LEU A 8 -0.43 -22.78 -3.94
C LEU A 8 -1.95 -22.69 -3.95
N THR A 9 -2.57 -23.02 -2.82
CA THR A 9 -4.00 -22.76 -2.60
C THR A 9 -4.20 -21.30 -2.17
N THR A 10 -5.42 -20.78 -2.34
CA THR A 10 -5.79 -19.44 -1.86
C THR A 10 -5.45 -19.21 -0.38
N GLN A 11 -5.65 -20.24 0.47
CA GLN A 11 -5.29 -20.15 1.89
C GLN A 11 -3.78 -20.09 2.14
N GLN A 12 -2.98 -20.83 1.37
CA GLN A 12 -1.53 -20.79 1.47
C GLN A 12 -0.98 -19.45 1.03
N VAL A 13 -1.52 -18.88 -0.07
CA VAL A 13 -1.16 -17.56 -0.54
C VAL A 13 -1.57 -16.49 0.48
N ALA A 14 -2.77 -16.58 1.03
CA ALA A 14 -3.25 -15.67 2.08
C ALA A 14 -2.29 -15.65 3.28
N ARG A 15 -1.84 -16.81 3.76
CA ARG A 15 -0.83 -16.90 4.85
C ARG A 15 0.53 -16.35 4.43
N MET A 16 0.99 -16.64 3.21
CA MET A 16 2.31 -16.19 2.72
C MET A 16 2.36 -14.67 2.54
N LEU A 17 1.27 -14.08 2.07
CA LEU A 17 1.17 -12.65 1.81
C LEU A 17 0.65 -11.86 3.01
N GLY A 18 0.15 -12.53 4.08
CA GLY A 18 -0.48 -11.87 5.22
C GLY A 18 -1.84 -11.26 4.89
N LEU A 19 -2.54 -11.78 3.89
CA LEU A 19 -3.82 -11.24 3.40
C LEU A 19 -5.00 -12.14 3.81
N SER A 20 -6.22 -11.59 3.70
CA SER A 20 -7.42 -12.42 3.80
C SER A 20 -7.58 -13.30 2.55
N THR A 21 -8.22 -14.47 2.70
CA THR A 21 -8.54 -15.34 1.57
C THR A 21 -9.42 -14.63 0.54
N THR A 22 -10.30 -13.74 0.97
CA THR A 22 -11.16 -12.92 0.12
C THR A 22 -10.36 -11.94 -0.74
N THR A 23 -9.34 -11.31 -0.17
CA THR A 23 -8.43 -10.42 -0.90
C THR A 23 -7.68 -11.19 -1.98
N VAL A 24 -7.12 -12.37 -1.64
CA VAL A 24 -6.43 -13.22 -2.62
C VAL A 24 -7.38 -13.68 -3.73
N GLN A 25 -8.65 -13.99 -3.42
CA GLN A 25 -9.64 -14.35 -4.43
C GLN A 25 -9.94 -13.22 -5.40
N LYS A 26 -10.01 -11.97 -4.91
CA LYS A 26 -10.18 -10.77 -5.75
C LYS A 26 -8.96 -10.55 -6.64
N MET A 27 -7.75 -10.68 -6.11
CA MET A 27 -6.50 -10.57 -6.88
C MET A 27 -6.45 -11.58 -8.04
N VAL A 28 -6.89 -12.83 -7.81
CA VAL A 28 -7.01 -13.83 -8.87
C VAL A 28 -8.10 -13.46 -9.87
N ALA A 29 -9.25 -12.98 -9.41
CA ALA A 29 -10.36 -12.59 -10.28
C ALA A 29 -10.01 -11.38 -11.18
N ASN A 30 -9.17 -10.47 -10.67
CA ASN A 30 -8.69 -9.29 -11.40
C ASN A 30 -7.47 -9.59 -12.30
N GLY A 31 -6.95 -10.84 -12.31
CA GLY A 31 -5.77 -11.20 -13.10
C GLY A 31 -4.42 -10.76 -12.51
N GLU A 32 -4.40 -10.29 -11.28
CA GLU A 32 -3.19 -9.84 -10.57
C GLU A 32 -2.32 -11.02 -10.10
N LEU A 33 -2.93 -12.19 -9.93
CA LEU A 33 -2.27 -13.45 -9.59
C LEU A 33 -2.62 -14.50 -10.65
N ASP A 34 -1.61 -14.99 -11.35
CA ASP A 34 -1.77 -16.10 -12.29
C ASP A 34 -2.23 -17.36 -11.55
N ALA A 35 -3.41 -17.83 -11.91
CA ALA A 35 -4.03 -18.99 -11.29
C ALA A 35 -4.87 -19.76 -12.32
N TRP A 36 -5.09 -21.05 -12.08
CA TRP A 36 -6.10 -21.81 -12.79
C TRP A 36 -7.12 -22.44 -11.83
N VAL A 37 -8.27 -22.80 -12.37
CA VAL A 37 -9.33 -23.48 -11.64
C VAL A 37 -9.30 -24.96 -12.00
N THR A 38 -9.25 -25.82 -10.98
CA THR A 38 -9.36 -27.27 -11.18
C THR A 38 -10.80 -27.66 -11.56
N SER A 39 -11.01 -28.87 -12.09
CA SER A 39 -12.33 -29.41 -12.39
C SER A 39 -13.29 -29.42 -11.19
N GLY A 40 -12.76 -29.41 -9.95
CA GLY A 40 -13.51 -29.28 -8.70
C GLY A 40 -13.74 -27.84 -8.23
N GLY A 41 -13.48 -26.82 -9.05
CA GLY A 41 -13.70 -25.41 -8.69
C GLY A 41 -12.65 -24.77 -7.77
N HIS A 42 -11.58 -25.50 -7.42
CA HIS A 42 -10.53 -24.97 -6.56
C HIS A 42 -9.50 -24.15 -7.34
N ARG A 43 -9.18 -22.94 -6.87
CA ARG A 43 -8.13 -22.10 -7.44
C ARG A 43 -6.76 -22.59 -7.04
N ARG A 44 -5.86 -22.69 -8.02
CA ARG A 44 -4.44 -23.02 -7.86
C ARG A 44 -3.63 -21.87 -8.41
N ILE A 45 -2.83 -21.25 -7.55
CA ILE A 45 -2.06 -20.03 -7.83
C ILE A 45 -0.60 -20.43 -8.03
N PHE A 46 0.03 -19.94 -9.09
CA PHE A 46 1.43 -20.21 -9.34
C PHE A 46 2.31 -19.58 -8.24
N ARG A 47 3.19 -20.39 -7.63
CA ARG A 47 4.16 -19.91 -6.63
C ARG A 47 5.01 -18.77 -7.19
N SER A 48 5.45 -18.86 -8.45
CA SER A 48 6.23 -17.82 -9.11
C SER A 48 5.48 -16.47 -9.23
N ALA A 49 4.15 -16.48 -9.39
CA ALA A 49 3.35 -15.26 -9.38
C ALA A 49 3.34 -14.63 -7.98
N VAL A 50 3.23 -15.44 -6.94
CA VAL A 50 3.28 -14.97 -5.55
C VAL A 50 4.68 -14.45 -5.20
N GLU A 51 5.75 -15.13 -5.62
CA GLU A 51 7.14 -14.73 -5.37
C GLU A 51 7.50 -13.41 -6.07
N LYS A 52 6.95 -13.14 -7.26
CA LYS A 52 7.09 -11.83 -7.93
C LYS A 52 6.47 -10.69 -7.15
N MET A 53 5.42 -10.96 -6.39
CA MET A 53 4.78 -10.00 -5.48
C MET A 53 5.50 -9.90 -4.13
N MET A 54 6.44 -10.82 -3.83
CA MET A 54 7.26 -10.73 -2.63
C MET A 54 8.45 -9.82 -2.92
N PRO A 55 8.62 -8.68 -2.24
CA PRO A 55 9.78 -7.83 -2.45
C PRO A 55 11.05 -8.60 -2.11
N ASN A 56 12.07 -8.38 -2.93
CA ASN A 56 13.37 -9.02 -2.82
C ASN A 56 13.92 -8.85 -1.38
N ARG A 57 14.20 -9.94 -0.69
CA ARG A 57 14.70 -9.97 0.71
C ARG A 57 16.03 -9.24 0.94
N ALA A 58 16.60 -8.65 -0.12
CA ALA A 58 17.91 -8.01 -0.07
C ALA A 58 17.91 -6.54 0.38
N SER A 59 16.74 -5.92 0.63
CA SER A 59 16.69 -4.48 0.96
C SER A 59 16.15 -4.16 2.37
N THR A 60 15.85 -5.16 3.21
CA THR A 60 15.26 -4.95 4.54
C THR A 60 16.16 -5.38 5.69
N LEU A 61 17.47 -5.31 5.49
CA LEU A 61 18.44 -5.39 6.60
C LEU A 61 19.14 -4.04 6.74
N ASP A 62 18.38 -3.01 7.10
CA ASP A 62 18.99 -1.86 7.76
C ASP A 62 18.02 -1.27 8.77
N GLY A 63 18.46 -1.38 10.01
CA GLY A 63 18.18 -0.64 11.22
C GLY A 63 16.76 -0.05 11.36
N SER A 64 15.94 -0.67 12.20
CA SER A 64 14.91 0.05 12.94
C SER A 64 15.54 1.27 13.61
N THR A 65 15.57 2.42 12.93
CA THR A 65 15.73 3.69 13.60
C THR A 65 14.44 3.91 14.39
N SER A 66 14.46 3.54 15.65
CA SER A 66 13.42 3.92 16.61
C SER A 66 13.17 5.42 16.44
N GLY A 67 11.97 5.80 15.96
CA GLY A 67 11.58 7.20 15.74
C GLY A 67 11.49 7.69 14.29
N ALA A 68 11.81 6.88 13.26
CA ALA A 68 11.58 7.25 11.87
C ALA A 68 10.12 7.06 11.46
N LEU A 69 9.55 8.05 10.76
CA LEU A 69 8.21 7.96 10.16
C LEU A 69 8.21 6.96 8.99
N ARG A 70 7.44 5.89 9.11
CA ARG A 70 7.31 4.87 8.07
C ARG A 70 6.22 5.28 7.09
N VAL A 71 6.61 5.62 5.87
CA VAL A 71 5.71 6.07 4.79
C VAL A 71 5.67 5.02 3.71
N LEU A 72 4.47 4.59 3.32
CA LEU A 72 4.22 3.78 2.13
C LEU A 72 3.62 4.68 1.05
N LEU A 73 4.28 4.74 -0.10
CA LEU A 73 3.78 5.43 -1.30
C LEU A 73 3.28 4.39 -2.31
N ALA A 74 2.00 4.48 -2.68
CA ALA A 74 1.41 3.75 -3.79
C ALA A 74 1.21 4.72 -4.97
N GLU A 75 2.02 4.58 -6.02
CA GLU A 75 2.07 5.47 -7.19
C GLU A 75 2.70 4.70 -8.36
N ASP A 76 2.06 4.69 -9.51
CA ASP A 76 2.53 3.99 -10.71
C ASP A 76 3.33 4.88 -11.68
N ASP A 77 3.23 6.21 -11.54
CA ASP A 77 4.01 7.16 -12.34
C ASP A 77 5.43 7.36 -11.76
N PRO A 78 6.50 6.95 -12.47
CA PRO A 78 7.87 7.09 -11.99
C PRO A 78 8.31 8.55 -11.74
N LEU A 79 7.72 9.52 -12.43
CA LEU A 79 8.03 10.95 -12.21
C LEU A 79 7.43 11.42 -10.89
N GLN A 80 6.21 11.01 -10.57
CA GLN A 80 5.58 11.30 -9.28
C GLN A 80 6.32 10.61 -8.13
N VAL A 81 6.75 9.36 -8.33
CA VAL A 81 7.60 8.64 -7.37
C VAL A 81 8.90 9.40 -7.11
N ALA A 82 9.63 9.80 -8.16
CA ALA A 82 10.88 10.55 -8.03
C ALA A 82 10.67 11.90 -7.32
N TYR A 83 9.58 12.59 -7.66
CA TYR A 83 9.20 13.83 -6.98
C TYR A 83 8.97 13.62 -5.48
N PHE A 84 8.19 12.60 -5.10
CA PHE A 84 7.89 12.30 -3.71
C PHE A 84 9.14 11.85 -2.94
N GLN A 85 10.02 11.06 -3.56
CA GLN A 85 11.31 10.67 -3.00
C GLN A 85 12.21 11.87 -2.71
N ALA A 86 12.22 12.87 -3.60
CA ALA A 86 12.96 14.11 -3.38
C ALA A 86 12.31 14.95 -2.25
N LEU A 87 10.98 14.96 -2.18
CA LEU A 87 10.21 15.68 -1.18
C LEU A 87 10.50 15.14 0.24
N VAL A 88 10.43 13.83 0.46
CA VAL A 88 10.61 13.26 1.81
C VAL A 88 12.03 13.46 2.36
N LYS A 89 13.03 13.66 1.51
CA LYS A 89 14.40 14.01 1.94
C LYS A 89 14.50 15.38 2.60
N ARG A 90 13.49 16.23 2.43
CA ARG A 90 13.38 17.57 3.03
C ARG A 90 12.64 17.57 4.37
N CYS A 91 12.06 16.43 4.78
CA CYS A 91 11.40 16.31 6.07
C CYS A 91 12.39 16.58 7.22
N THR A 92 11.91 17.21 8.28
CA THR A 92 12.71 17.52 9.48
C THR A 92 12.93 16.28 10.36
N HIS A 93 12.06 15.29 10.24
CA HIS A 93 12.16 13.99 10.90
C HIS A 93 12.63 12.90 9.93
N PRO A 94 13.36 11.89 10.41
CA PRO A 94 13.73 10.75 9.58
C PRO A 94 12.50 10.06 9.00
N VAL A 95 12.53 9.76 7.69
CA VAL A 95 11.46 9.05 6.97
C VAL A 95 12.02 7.78 6.35
N THR A 96 11.35 6.66 6.61
CA THR A 96 11.57 5.41 5.88
C THR A 96 10.48 5.29 4.83
N LEU A 97 10.85 5.40 3.55
CA LEU A 97 9.91 5.36 2.43
C LEU A 97 9.93 4.00 1.75
N THR A 98 8.77 3.35 1.67
CA THR A 98 8.53 2.19 0.81
C THR A 98 7.67 2.63 -0.37
N VAL A 99 8.04 2.22 -1.59
CA VAL A 99 7.30 2.57 -2.82
C VAL A 99 6.75 1.30 -3.45
N VAL A 100 5.50 1.35 -3.89
CA VAL A 100 4.81 0.29 -4.63
C VAL A 100 4.04 0.88 -5.80
N GLY A 101 3.81 0.08 -6.84
CA GLY A 101 3.21 0.55 -8.09
C GLY A 101 1.68 0.43 -8.16
N ASP A 102 1.03 -0.24 -7.18
CA ASP A 102 -0.42 -0.42 -7.18
C ASP A 102 -0.97 -0.71 -5.78
N GLY A 103 -2.29 -0.65 -5.65
CA GLY A 103 -2.97 -0.83 -4.37
C GLY A 103 -2.90 -2.25 -3.81
N SER A 104 -2.74 -3.30 -4.63
CA SER A 104 -2.60 -4.67 -4.14
C SER A 104 -1.24 -4.89 -3.50
N GLN A 105 -0.17 -4.39 -4.11
CA GLN A 105 1.16 -4.36 -3.50
C GLN A 105 1.16 -3.52 -2.21
N ALA A 106 0.41 -2.41 -2.20
CA ALA A 106 0.26 -1.58 -1.01
C ALA A 106 -0.35 -2.37 0.15
N LEU A 107 -1.44 -3.12 -0.05
CA LEU A 107 -2.05 -3.94 0.99
C LEU A 107 -1.08 -4.99 1.56
N ILE A 108 -0.27 -5.63 0.71
CA ILE A 108 0.75 -6.58 1.13
C ILE A 108 1.80 -5.91 2.04
N GLN A 109 2.26 -4.72 1.65
CA GLN A 109 3.27 -3.99 2.43
C GLN A 109 2.70 -3.43 3.73
N ILE A 110 1.44 -2.97 3.74
CA ILE A 110 0.75 -2.51 4.94
C ILE A 110 0.69 -3.63 5.98
N GLU A 111 0.30 -4.85 5.57
CA GLU A 111 0.29 -6.00 6.48
C GLU A 111 1.67 -6.33 7.05
N ARG A 112 2.71 -6.22 6.24
CA ARG A 112 4.07 -6.60 6.63
C ARG A 112 4.79 -5.58 7.48
N GLN A 113 4.65 -4.31 7.11
CA GLN A 113 5.49 -3.23 7.66
C GLN A 113 4.73 -2.36 8.65
N ARG A 114 3.38 -2.40 8.65
CA ARG A 114 2.53 -1.53 9.46
C ARG A 114 2.99 -0.08 9.37
N PRO A 115 2.90 0.56 8.19
CA PRO A 115 3.36 1.94 8.04
C PRO A 115 2.54 2.88 8.92
N ASP A 116 3.12 4.02 9.25
CA ASP A 116 2.45 5.08 10.00
C ASP A 116 1.59 5.94 9.06
N VAL A 117 2.03 6.04 7.79
CA VAL A 117 1.38 6.83 6.76
C VAL A 117 1.31 6.04 5.45
N VAL A 118 0.15 6.04 4.82
CA VAL A 118 -0.04 5.58 3.43
C VAL A 118 -0.35 6.81 2.57
N VAL A 119 0.45 7.02 1.54
CA VAL A 119 0.20 8.03 0.49
C VAL A 119 -0.18 7.27 -0.78
N THR A 120 -1.30 7.60 -1.40
CA THR A 120 -1.76 6.89 -2.59
C THR A 120 -2.32 7.82 -3.66
N ASP A 121 -2.01 7.56 -4.94
CA ASP A 121 -2.84 8.07 -6.02
C ASP A 121 -4.18 7.31 -6.04
N LEU A 122 -5.22 7.93 -6.54
CA LEU A 122 -6.51 7.29 -6.78
C LEU A 122 -6.56 6.52 -8.09
N MET A 123 -5.79 6.96 -9.09
CA MET A 123 -5.90 6.50 -10.47
C MET A 123 -4.73 5.61 -10.88
N MET A 124 -4.54 4.51 -10.16
CA MET A 124 -3.54 3.48 -10.47
C MET A 124 -4.19 2.25 -11.11
N GLN A 125 -3.40 1.45 -11.81
CA GLN A 125 -3.83 0.16 -12.37
C GLN A 125 -2.88 -0.96 -11.94
N PRO A 126 -3.37 -2.21 -11.75
CA PRO A 126 -4.76 -2.68 -11.91
C PRO A 126 -5.65 -2.46 -10.68
N PHE A 127 -5.10 -2.10 -9.52
CA PHE A 127 -5.84 -1.88 -8.28
C PHE A 127 -5.69 -0.44 -7.83
N ASP A 128 -6.77 0.33 -7.95
CA ASP A 128 -6.78 1.76 -7.71
C ASP A 128 -6.77 2.16 -6.22
N GLY A 129 -6.50 3.45 -5.97
CA GLY A 129 -6.43 3.98 -4.62
C GLY A 129 -7.78 4.02 -3.89
N TYR A 130 -8.91 4.06 -4.59
CA TYR A 130 -10.22 3.98 -3.95
C TYR A 130 -10.44 2.63 -3.27
N HIS A 131 -10.09 1.54 -3.98
CA HIS A 131 -10.17 0.20 -3.41
C HIS A 131 -9.21 0.01 -2.24
N LEU A 132 -8.00 0.58 -2.32
CA LEU A 132 -7.04 0.58 -1.22
C LEU A 132 -7.61 1.29 0.00
N VAL A 133 -8.10 2.52 -0.14
CA VAL A 133 -8.69 3.31 0.96
C VAL A 133 -9.89 2.59 1.58
N LYS A 134 -10.76 2.01 0.75
CA LYS A 134 -11.91 1.23 1.22
C LYS A 134 -11.51 0.00 2.01
N ALA A 135 -10.45 -0.72 1.57
CA ALA A 135 -9.91 -1.85 2.32
C ALA A 135 -9.36 -1.42 3.68
N LEU A 136 -8.64 -0.29 3.75
CA LEU A 136 -8.13 0.26 5.00
C LEU A 136 -9.26 0.72 5.95
N ALA A 137 -10.34 1.26 5.40
CA ALA A 137 -11.48 1.73 6.19
C ALA A 137 -12.28 0.60 6.86
N THR A 138 -12.27 -0.60 6.26
CA THR A 138 -13.05 -1.75 6.77
C THR A 138 -12.35 -2.54 7.87
N GLU A 139 -11.03 -2.38 8.03
CA GLU A 139 -10.23 -3.17 8.97
C GLU A 139 -9.82 -2.34 10.18
N ALA A 140 -10.27 -2.74 11.37
CA ALA A 140 -9.95 -2.05 12.63
C ALA A 140 -8.41 -1.97 12.89
N ALA A 141 -7.67 -2.95 12.40
CA ALA A 141 -6.21 -3.02 12.53
C ALA A 141 -5.46 -1.89 11.80
N TYR A 142 -6.11 -1.15 10.89
CA TYR A 142 -5.49 -0.08 10.10
C TYR A 142 -5.92 1.33 10.52
N GLN A 143 -6.77 1.46 11.53
CA GLN A 143 -7.31 2.76 11.97
C GLN A 143 -6.25 3.74 12.49
N SER A 144 -5.09 3.23 12.90
CA SER A 144 -3.95 4.07 13.34
C SER A 144 -3.13 4.63 12.17
N ILE A 145 -3.34 4.13 10.94
CA ILE A 145 -2.60 4.55 9.76
C ILE A 145 -3.19 5.87 9.24
N ALA A 146 -2.35 6.90 9.11
CA ALA A 146 -2.76 8.13 8.42
C ALA A 146 -2.82 7.88 6.91
N VAL A 147 -3.95 8.17 6.27
CA VAL A 147 -4.11 8.00 4.81
C VAL A 147 -4.17 9.36 4.11
N LEU A 148 -3.23 9.59 3.21
CA LEU A 148 -3.10 10.78 2.39
C LEU A 148 -3.32 10.39 0.92
N VAL A 149 -4.33 10.94 0.31
CA VAL A 149 -4.63 10.75 -1.11
C VAL A 149 -4.03 11.90 -1.92
N VAL A 150 -3.36 11.61 -3.02
CA VAL A 150 -2.86 12.59 -3.99
C VAL A 150 -3.53 12.34 -5.32
N SER A 151 -4.37 13.26 -5.82
CA SER A 151 -5.20 13.02 -7.01
C SER A 151 -5.28 14.26 -7.90
N ALA A 152 -5.51 14.03 -9.21
CA ALA A 152 -5.84 15.11 -10.14
C ALA A 152 -7.23 15.73 -9.84
N LYS A 153 -8.14 14.95 -9.22
CA LYS A 153 -9.46 15.44 -8.81
C LYS A 153 -9.36 16.37 -7.61
N SER A 154 -10.26 17.34 -7.54
CA SER A 154 -10.42 18.15 -6.34
C SER A 154 -10.85 17.28 -5.14
N PRO A 155 -10.63 17.73 -3.90
CA PRO A 155 -11.07 16.98 -2.70
C PRO A 155 -12.57 16.67 -2.68
N SER A 156 -13.42 17.55 -3.22
CA SER A 156 -14.87 17.34 -3.32
C SER A 156 -15.23 16.26 -4.33
N GLU A 157 -14.63 16.31 -5.52
CA GLU A 157 -14.85 15.30 -6.56
C GLU A 157 -14.34 13.91 -6.12
N ALA A 158 -13.13 13.84 -5.56
CA ALA A 158 -12.56 12.60 -5.08
C ALA A 158 -13.43 11.93 -4.00
N ARG A 159 -14.04 12.74 -3.11
CA ARG A 159 -14.97 12.22 -2.09
C ARG A 159 -16.29 11.76 -2.68
N HIS A 160 -16.83 12.50 -3.62
CA HIS A 160 -18.12 12.18 -4.26
C HIS A 160 -18.02 10.90 -5.10
N ASP A 161 -16.99 10.79 -5.94
CA ASP A 161 -16.86 9.69 -6.90
C ASP A 161 -16.49 8.34 -6.26
N GLY A 162 -15.78 8.34 -5.14
CA GLY A 162 -15.25 7.12 -4.52
C GLY A 162 -15.68 6.89 -3.08
N GLU A 163 -16.62 7.70 -2.56
CA GLU A 163 -17.09 7.60 -1.17
C GLU A 163 -15.94 7.57 -0.15
N LEU A 164 -14.90 8.43 -0.36
CA LEU A 164 -13.75 8.47 0.54
C LEU A 164 -14.20 8.87 1.95
N PRO A 165 -13.75 8.14 2.98
CA PRO A 165 -14.05 8.47 4.37
C PRO A 165 -13.61 9.90 4.75
N ALA A 166 -14.33 10.54 5.66
CA ALA A 166 -14.06 11.92 6.07
C ALA A 166 -12.67 12.12 6.71
N TRP A 167 -12.11 11.06 7.32
CA TRP A 167 -10.80 11.09 7.95
C TRP A 167 -9.62 11.05 6.97
N VAL A 168 -9.86 10.71 5.70
CA VAL A 168 -8.83 10.72 4.64
C VAL A 168 -8.49 12.15 4.25
N THR A 169 -7.21 12.48 4.23
CA THR A 169 -6.75 13.78 3.73
C THR A 169 -6.49 13.69 2.22
N VAL A 170 -7.11 14.59 1.45
CA VAL A 170 -6.96 14.64 -0.01
C VAL A 170 -6.13 15.84 -0.42
N TYR A 171 -5.09 15.61 -1.21
CA TYR A 171 -4.24 16.59 -1.86
C TYR A 171 -4.51 16.59 -3.36
N GLN A 172 -4.78 17.75 -3.93
CA GLN A 172 -4.92 17.89 -5.38
C GLN A 172 -3.57 18.05 -6.06
N LYS A 173 -3.39 17.39 -7.21
CA LYS A 173 -2.23 17.60 -8.09
C LYS A 173 -2.40 18.95 -8.85
N PRO A 174 -1.32 19.74 -9.05
CA PRO A 174 0.05 19.47 -8.66
C PRO A 174 0.25 19.56 -7.14
N LEU A 175 0.96 18.56 -6.58
CA LEU A 175 1.17 18.48 -5.15
C LEU A 175 1.97 19.68 -4.62
N GLN A 176 1.43 20.38 -3.66
CA GLN A 176 2.10 21.48 -2.97
C GLN A 176 3.10 20.92 -1.96
N ALA A 177 4.40 20.99 -2.27
CA ALA A 177 5.48 20.40 -1.49
C ALA A 177 5.42 20.81 -0.01
N GLU A 178 5.34 22.11 0.27
CA GLU A 178 5.40 22.66 1.63
C GLU A 178 4.20 22.18 2.49
N ARG A 179 3.03 22.04 1.88
CA ARG A 179 1.84 21.54 2.58
C ARG A 179 1.98 20.05 2.93
N MET A 180 2.52 19.25 2.01
CA MET A 180 2.78 17.82 2.26
C MET A 180 3.89 17.65 3.31
N LEU A 181 4.99 18.40 3.20
CA LEU A 181 6.08 18.38 4.17
C LEU A 181 5.58 18.71 5.58
N GLY A 182 4.83 19.81 5.73
CA GLY A 182 4.26 20.18 7.02
C GLY A 182 3.38 19.09 7.64
N HIS A 183 2.64 18.35 6.81
CA HIS A 183 1.82 17.23 7.29
C HIS A 183 2.70 16.04 7.73
N LEU A 184 3.66 15.62 6.91
CA LEU A 184 4.58 14.53 7.25
C LEU A 184 5.41 14.86 8.51
N ASP A 185 5.91 16.09 8.64
CA ASP A 185 6.66 16.53 9.81
C ASP A 185 5.79 16.55 11.07
N ALA A 186 4.53 16.95 10.97
CA ALA A 186 3.59 16.89 12.10
C ALA A 186 3.35 15.44 12.57
N LEU A 187 3.23 14.49 11.61
CA LEU A 187 3.10 13.06 11.92
C LEU A 187 4.39 12.49 12.53
N GLY A 188 5.55 12.79 11.93
CA GLY A 188 6.85 12.37 12.45
C GLY A 188 7.12 12.88 13.86
N GLY A 189 6.77 14.13 14.13
CA GLY A 189 6.88 14.73 15.45
C GLY A 189 6.00 14.09 16.53
N ARG A 190 4.85 13.50 16.16
CA ARG A 190 4.02 12.71 17.10
C ARG A 190 4.68 11.38 17.43
N ILE A 191 5.15 10.66 16.41
CA ILE A 191 5.85 9.38 16.61
C ILE A 191 7.11 9.55 17.47
N ALA A 192 7.90 10.60 17.23
CA ALA A 192 9.09 10.88 18.02
C ALA A 192 8.77 11.14 19.50
N ARG A 193 7.56 11.61 19.81
CA ARG A 193 7.09 11.85 21.20
C ARG A 193 6.35 10.65 21.81
N GLY A 194 6.13 9.57 21.05
CA GLY A 194 5.41 8.39 21.51
C GLY A 194 3.90 8.60 21.72
N VAL A 195 3.31 9.55 20.99
CA VAL A 195 1.88 9.92 21.07
C VAL A 195 1.14 9.57 19.79
#